data_52c04ce9a104bd269f05c1c93d2d7acc
#
_entry.id   52c04ce9a104bd269f05c1c93d2d7acc
#
_cell.length_a   1.000
_cell.length_b   1.000
_cell.length_c   1.000
_cell.angle_alpha   90.00
_cell.angle_beta   90.00
_cell.angle_gamma   90.00
#
_symmetry.space_group_name_H-M   'P 1'
#
loop_
_entity.id
_entity.type
_entity.pdbx_description
1 polymer ?
#
loop_
_entity_poly.entity_id
_entity_poly.type
_entity_poly.pdbx_seq_one_letter_code
_entity_poly.pdbx_strand_id
1 'polypeptide(L)'
;MMKHPYRIIMRTVLCATVAWSMCSCDDGHVDDPVFENTEDSYNVEITGKFQSLNTWRGTYSVAAACFNDESNYSLIQKVLPSSTEDTVQVLKLSNVPTNAKTVEIAVTNTLRKRIATLYSYPIPYNQRYSDTIKIDVGTLNVGMFGSINQFIFQGTGTNCARCHSAERPTANLDLTAAHAYNSLVNAPAEKDPSKLRVKPGDAEGSFLYKVISEGDENVGYSHVGLFTDDTYAPFLDIIKAWIDGGAKE
;
A
#
# COMPACT_ATOMS: atom_id res chain seq x y z
N MET A 1 69.83 48.36 16.35
CA MET A 1 68.61 47.60 16.69
C MET A 1 67.90 47.27 15.38
N MET A 2 68.22 46.09 14.81
CA MET A 2 67.61 45.56 13.58
C MET A 2 66.41 44.72 13.95
N LYS A 3 65.18 45.12 13.62
CA LYS A 3 63.95 44.39 13.84
C LYS A 3 63.69 43.50 12.59
N HIS A 4 63.51 42.25 12.82
CA HIS A 4 63.40 41.17 11.87
C HIS A 4 62.28 41.33 10.82
N PRO A 5 62.58 41.38 9.52
CA PRO A 5 61.56 41.42 8.46
C PRO A 5 60.89 40.05 8.20
N TYR A 6 61.40 38.94 8.77
CA TYR A 6 60.93 37.57 8.50
C TYR A 6 59.54 37.24 9.11
N ARG A 7 59.07 37.97 10.12
CA ARG A 7 57.77 37.67 10.74
C ARG A 7 56.55 38.13 9.91
N ILE A 8 56.73 39.06 8.99
CA ILE A 8 55.65 39.58 8.15
C ILE A 8 55.45 38.67 6.93
N ILE A 9 56.53 38.16 6.36
CA ILE A 9 56.47 37.28 5.18
C ILE A 9 55.84 35.91 5.53
N MET A 10 56.10 35.41 6.76
CA MET A 10 55.54 34.11 7.18
C MET A 10 54.02 34.16 7.49
N ARG A 11 53.50 35.36 7.86
CA ARG A 11 52.04 35.54 8.08
C ARG A 11 51.26 35.73 6.78
N THR A 12 51.87 36.31 5.74
CA THR A 12 51.23 36.49 4.44
C THR A 12 51.20 35.21 3.61
N VAL A 13 52.20 34.35 3.74
CA VAL A 13 52.24 33.05 3.05
C VAL A 13 51.25 32.08 3.69
N LEU A 14 51.03 32.15 5.03
CA LEU A 14 50.09 31.25 5.71
C LEU A 14 48.60 31.63 5.40
N CYS A 15 48.32 32.96 5.17
CA CYS A 15 46.98 33.35 4.74
C CYS A 15 46.68 33.02 3.27
N ALA A 16 47.67 32.97 2.39
CA ALA A 16 47.48 32.66 0.99
C ALA A 16 47.24 31.15 0.73
N THR A 17 47.78 30.27 1.58
CA THR A 17 47.54 28.82 1.46
C THR A 17 46.22 28.34 2.04
N VAL A 18 45.63 29.08 3.00
CA VAL A 18 44.29 28.79 3.55
C VAL A 18 43.16 29.27 2.64
N ALA A 19 43.40 30.29 1.80
CA ALA A 19 42.37 30.81 0.88
C ALA A 19 42.15 29.92 -0.38
N TRP A 20 43.08 29.00 -0.70
CA TRP A 20 42.95 28.16 -1.88
C TRP A 20 42.30 26.80 -1.61
N SER A 21 42.06 26.45 -0.36
CA SER A 21 41.39 25.20 0.02
C SER A 21 39.87 25.31 0.22
N MET A 22 39.26 26.48 -0.07
CA MET A 22 37.82 26.68 0.10
C MET A 22 37.02 26.84 -1.21
N CYS A 23 37.62 26.54 -2.36
CA CYS A 23 36.92 26.56 -3.64
C CYS A 23 36.91 25.17 -4.29
N SER A 24 36.55 24.13 -3.52
CA SER A 24 36.05 22.91 -4.06
C SER A 24 34.57 22.80 -3.66
N CYS A 25 33.75 23.67 -4.20
CA CYS A 25 32.34 23.35 -4.42
C CYS A 25 32.37 22.42 -5.64
N ASP A 26 32.42 21.13 -5.40
CA ASP A 26 31.91 20.15 -6.29
C ASP A 26 30.43 20.52 -6.47
N ASP A 27 30.03 20.93 -7.67
CA ASP A 27 28.65 21.33 -7.98
C ASP A 27 27.67 20.18 -7.82
N GLY A 28 28.12 19.04 -7.30
CA GLY A 28 27.23 17.91 -7.01
C GLY A 28 26.32 17.57 -8.19
N HIS A 29 26.83 17.65 -9.42
CA HIS A 29 26.10 17.17 -10.57
C HIS A 29 26.04 15.64 -10.42
N VAL A 30 25.05 15.20 -9.67
CA VAL A 30 24.63 13.81 -9.68
C VAL A 30 23.99 13.63 -11.05
N ASP A 31 24.76 13.09 -11.98
CA ASP A 31 24.17 12.57 -13.21
C ASP A 31 23.08 11.60 -12.77
N ASP A 32 21.84 11.94 -13.10
CA ASP A 32 20.74 10.98 -12.92
C ASP A 32 21.17 9.68 -13.58
N PRO A 33 21.16 8.54 -12.88
CA PRO A 33 21.59 7.29 -13.47
C PRO A 33 20.77 7.08 -14.72
N VAL A 34 21.41 7.13 -15.88
CA VAL A 34 20.81 6.71 -17.14
C VAL A 34 20.56 5.21 -16.96
N PHE A 35 19.35 4.83 -16.61
CA PHE A 35 18.94 3.43 -16.62
C PHE A 35 18.92 2.99 -18.07
N GLU A 36 20.08 2.51 -18.56
CA GLU A 36 20.10 1.78 -19.82
C GLU A 36 19.16 0.58 -19.64
N ASN A 37 18.13 0.49 -20.47
CA ASN A 37 17.33 -0.74 -20.54
C ASN A 37 18.30 -1.88 -20.84
N THR A 38 18.53 -2.75 -19.88
CA THR A 38 19.21 -4.01 -20.16
C THR A 38 18.41 -4.71 -21.25
N GLU A 39 19.08 -5.25 -22.28
CA GLU A 39 18.42 -5.90 -23.44
C GLU A 39 17.39 -6.97 -23.04
N ASP A 40 17.43 -7.43 -21.81
CA ASP A 40 16.61 -8.50 -21.22
C ASP A 40 15.67 -8.00 -20.11
N SER A 41 14.91 -6.95 -20.33
CA SER A 41 13.87 -6.45 -19.39
C SER A 41 12.62 -6.03 -20.13
N TYR A 42 11.45 -6.10 -19.43
CA TYR A 42 10.20 -5.60 -19.97
C TYR A 42 9.97 -4.13 -19.62
N ASN A 43 9.22 -3.45 -20.47
CA ASN A 43 8.55 -2.19 -20.15
C ASN A 43 7.06 -2.44 -20.01
N VAL A 44 6.43 -1.83 -19.00
CA VAL A 44 5.00 -1.96 -18.75
C VAL A 44 4.38 -0.57 -18.67
N GLU A 45 3.25 -0.40 -19.33
CA GLU A 45 2.40 0.78 -19.27
C GLU A 45 1.00 0.34 -18.85
N ILE A 46 0.53 0.86 -17.71
CA ILE A 46 -0.79 0.56 -17.16
C ILE A 46 -1.62 1.83 -17.24
N THR A 47 -2.76 1.75 -17.90
CA THR A 47 -3.74 2.84 -17.96
C THR A 47 -4.97 2.46 -17.16
N GLY A 48 -5.49 3.38 -16.37
CA GLY A 48 -6.70 3.15 -15.60
C GLY A 48 -7.14 4.32 -14.76
N LYS A 49 -8.36 4.23 -14.25
CA LYS A 49 -8.95 5.14 -13.28
C LYS A 49 -9.08 4.42 -11.94
N PHE A 50 -8.45 4.96 -10.89
CA PHE A 50 -8.40 4.34 -9.58
C PHE A 50 -9.25 5.14 -8.58
N GLN A 51 -10.32 4.52 -8.07
CA GLN A 51 -11.27 5.14 -7.15
C GLN A 51 -10.95 4.80 -5.71
N SER A 52 -11.30 5.71 -4.78
CA SER A 52 -11.11 5.56 -3.33
C SER A 52 -9.65 5.36 -2.88
N LEU A 53 -8.69 5.75 -3.73
CA LEU A 53 -7.25 5.65 -3.44
C LEU A 53 -6.85 6.50 -2.23
N ASN A 54 -7.52 7.62 -1.99
CA ASN A 54 -7.28 8.54 -0.87
C ASN A 54 -7.71 7.99 0.49
N THR A 55 -8.34 6.81 0.52
CA THR A 55 -8.73 6.15 1.77
C THR A 55 -7.56 5.48 2.49
N TRP A 56 -6.47 5.15 1.75
CA TRP A 56 -5.30 4.46 2.31
C TRP A 56 -4.51 5.34 3.26
N ARG A 57 -4.20 4.79 4.43
CA ARG A 57 -3.45 5.42 5.51
C ARG A 57 -2.52 4.40 6.17
N GLY A 58 -1.51 4.91 6.89
CA GLY A 58 -0.58 4.05 7.63
C GLY A 58 0.51 3.45 6.75
N THR A 59 0.82 2.17 6.98
CA THR A 59 1.96 1.46 6.39
C THR A 59 1.63 0.71 5.09
N TYR A 60 0.39 0.80 4.63
CA TYR A 60 -0.08 0.14 3.41
C TYR A 60 -0.32 1.15 2.30
N SER A 61 -0.08 0.73 1.08
CA SER A 61 -0.31 1.52 -0.13
C SER A 61 -0.76 0.65 -1.29
N VAL A 62 -1.44 1.26 -2.25
CA VAL A 62 -1.75 0.61 -3.53
C VAL A 62 -0.61 0.91 -4.50
N ALA A 63 -0.12 -0.12 -5.15
CA ALA A 63 0.98 -0.02 -6.11
C ALA A 63 0.70 -0.81 -7.39
N ALA A 64 1.21 -0.28 -8.50
CA ALA A 64 1.49 -1.08 -9.69
C ALA A 64 2.79 -1.84 -9.42
N ALA A 65 2.76 -3.17 -9.48
CA ALA A 65 3.87 -4.00 -9.07
C ALA A 65 3.99 -5.25 -9.94
N CYS A 66 5.21 -5.78 -10.06
CA CYS A 66 5.45 -7.04 -10.74
C CYS A 66 5.93 -8.08 -9.71
N PHE A 67 5.41 -9.30 -9.87
CA PHE A 67 5.73 -10.43 -9.01
C PHE A 67 6.15 -11.64 -9.82
N ASN A 68 6.88 -12.55 -9.17
CA ASN A 68 7.13 -13.91 -9.64
C ASN A 68 6.39 -14.94 -8.76
N ASP A 69 6.53 -16.22 -9.09
CA ASP A 69 5.89 -17.32 -8.35
C ASP A 69 6.66 -17.71 -7.08
N GLU A 70 7.86 -17.17 -6.88
CA GLU A 70 8.77 -17.58 -5.81
C GLU A 70 8.58 -16.76 -4.53
N SER A 71 7.99 -15.56 -4.64
CA SER A 71 7.95 -14.62 -3.54
C SER A 71 6.73 -13.71 -3.57
N ASN A 72 6.22 -13.38 -2.38
CA ASN A 72 5.21 -12.32 -2.21
C ASN A 72 5.80 -10.89 -2.18
N TYR A 73 7.11 -10.73 -2.34
CA TYR A 73 7.73 -9.40 -2.44
C TYR A 73 7.80 -8.97 -3.89
N SER A 74 7.45 -7.72 -4.16
CA SER A 74 7.50 -7.20 -5.53
C SER A 74 8.94 -7.12 -6.03
N LEU A 75 9.16 -7.56 -7.27
CA LEU A 75 10.42 -7.37 -7.99
C LEU A 75 10.65 -5.88 -8.28
N ILE A 76 9.60 -5.22 -8.72
CA ILE A 76 9.56 -3.78 -8.94
C ILE A 76 8.16 -3.27 -8.63
N GLN A 77 8.05 -2.05 -8.11
CA GLN A 77 6.75 -1.41 -7.88
C GLN A 77 6.81 0.10 -7.99
N LYS A 78 5.66 0.70 -8.28
CA LYS A 78 5.40 2.13 -8.24
C LYS A 78 4.10 2.37 -7.49
N VAL A 79 4.17 3.09 -6.38
CA VAL A 79 2.98 3.44 -5.60
C VAL A 79 2.09 4.39 -6.41
N LEU A 80 0.79 4.16 -6.38
CA LEU A 80 -0.18 5.01 -7.05
C LEU A 80 -0.29 6.36 -6.32
N PRO A 81 -0.22 7.49 -7.04
CA PRO A 81 -0.33 8.80 -6.41
C PRO A 81 -1.78 9.09 -6.00
N SER A 82 -2.02 9.30 -4.72
CA SER A 82 -3.37 9.56 -4.15
C SER A 82 -4.01 10.87 -4.63
N SER A 83 -3.21 11.79 -5.16
CA SER A 83 -3.69 13.09 -5.67
C SER A 83 -4.43 13.02 -7.01
N THR A 84 -4.47 11.86 -7.66
CA THR A 84 -5.02 11.67 -9.01
C THR A 84 -6.33 10.87 -9.01
N GLU A 85 -7.03 10.87 -7.88
CA GLU A 85 -8.33 10.20 -7.77
C GLU A 85 -9.30 10.70 -8.85
N ASP A 86 -10.09 9.78 -9.38
CA ASP A 86 -11.08 10.01 -10.45
C ASP A 86 -10.52 10.49 -11.81
N THR A 87 -9.21 10.56 -11.98
CA THR A 87 -8.60 10.81 -13.28
C THR A 87 -7.97 9.56 -13.88
N VAL A 88 -7.92 9.47 -15.21
CA VAL A 88 -7.18 8.41 -15.88
C VAL A 88 -5.70 8.64 -15.66
N GLN A 89 -5.04 7.62 -15.13
CA GLN A 89 -3.59 7.62 -14.88
C GLN A 89 -2.89 6.72 -15.86
N VAL A 90 -1.67 7.07 -16.21
CA VAL A 90 -0.74 6.23 -16.96
C VAL A 90 0.48 5.96 -16.06
N LEU A 91 0.63 4.71 -15.67
CA LEU A 91 1.73 4.25 -14.82
C LEU A 91 2.74 3.51 -15.69
N LYS A 92 4.02 3.84 -15.55
CA LYS A 92 5.09 3.17 -16.29
C LYS A 92 6.02 2.48 -15.32
N LEU A 93 6.30 1.21 -15.58
CA LEU A 93 7.35 0.41 -14.96
C LEU A 93 8.36 0.06 -16.04
N SER A 94 9.60 0.50 -15.86
CA SER A 94 10.73 0.20 -16.76
C SER A 94 11.67 -0.78 -16.06
N ASN A 95 12.45 -1.52 -16.84
CA ASN A 95 13.41 -2.50 -16.31
C ASN A 95 12.74 -3.60 -15.45
N VAL A 96 11.55 -4.04 -15.83
CA VAL A 96 10.88 -5.15 -15.18
C VAL A 96 11.68 -6.43 -15.45
N PRO A 97 12.14 -7.14 -14.41
CA PRO A 97 12.96 -8.35 -14.58
C PRO A 97 12.23 -9.45 -15.38
N THR A 98 13.00 -10.20 -16.17
CA THR A 98 12.47 -11.25 -17.06
C THR A 98 11.82 -12.43 -16.34
N ASN A 99 12.14 -12.62 -15.05
CA ASN A 99 11.50 -13.60 -14.20
C ASN A 99 10.16 -13.15 -13.61
N ALA A 100 9.71 -11.92 -13.92
CA ALA A 100 8.36 -11.48 -13.56
C ALA A 100 7.32 -12.34 -14.27
N LYS A 101 6.28 -12.74 -13.55
CA LYS A 101 5.17 -13.56 -14.04
C LYS A 101 3.87 -12.79 -14.15
N THR A 102 3.66 -11.81 -13.25
CA THR A 102 2.46 -10.99 -13.24
C THR A 102 2.79 -9.51 -13.11
N VAL A 103 1.91 -8.70 -13.70
CA VAL A 103 1.79 -7.27 -13.42
C VAL A 103 0.49 -7.09 -12.65
N GLU A 104 0.56 -6.46 -11.49
CA GLU A 104 -0.59 -6.34 -10.59
C GLU A 104 -0.84 -4.90 -10.14
N ILE A 105 -2.10 -4.58 -9.88
CA ILE A 105 -2.47 -3.52 -8.94
C ILE A 105 -2.69 -4.21 -7.61
N ALA A 106 -1.83 -3.92 -6.65
CA ALA A 106 -1.79 -4.65 -5.38
C ALA A 106 -1.69 -3.72 -4.18
N VAL A 107 -2.25 -4.17 -3.05
CA VAL A 107 -1.96 -3.58 -1.74
C VAL A 107 -0.62 -4.15 -1.27
N THR A 108 0.31 -3.28 -0.96
CA THR A 108 1.64 -3.64 -0.45
C THR A 108 1.94 -2.94 0.86
N ASN A 109 2.78 -3.55 1.70
CA ASN A 109 3.31 -2.90 2.89
C ASN A 109 4.63 -2.15 2.59
N THR A 110 5.22 -1.52 3.61
CA THR A 110 6.48 -0.77 3.51
C THR A 110 7.67 -1.61 3.03
N LEU A 111 7.65 -2.92 3.24
CA LEU A 111 8.65 -3.88 2.75
C LEU A 111 8.34 -4.37 1.34
N ARG A 112 7.33 -3.82 0.68
CA ARG A 112 6.86 -4.22 -0.65
C ARG A 112 6.31 -5.65 -0.72
N LYS A 113 5.91 -6.23 0.44
CA LYS A 113 5.20 -7.52 0.49
C LYS A 113 3.77 -7.31 0.01
N ARG A 114 3.32 -8.15 -0.92
CA ARG A 114 1.94 -8.21 -1.39
C ARG A 114 1.02 -8.65 -0.24
N ILE A 115 -0.02 -7.87 0.03
CA ILE A 115 -1.06 -8.16 1.02
C ILE A 115 -2.33 -8.62 0.31
N ALA A 116 -2.70 -7.92 -0.78
CA ALA A 116 -3.87 -8.27 -1.58
C ALA A 116 -3.64 -7.89 -3.04
N THR A 117 -4.18 -8.69 -3.96
CA THR A 117 -4.15 -8.44 -5.40
C THR A 117 -5.51 -7.92 -5.84
N LEU A 118 -5.58 -6.65 -6.25
CA LEU A 118 -6.80 -6.01 -6.72
C LEU A 118 -7.07 -6.26 -8.20
N TYR A 119 -5.99 -6.35 -8.97
CA TYR A 119 -6.01 -6.69 -10.39
C TYR A 119 -4.72 -7.44 -10.73
N SER A 120 -4.79 -8.44 -11.62
CA SER A 120 -3.62 -9.21 -12.08
C SER A 120 -3.65 -9.42 -13.57
N TYR A 121 -2.51 -9.21 -14.20
CA TYR A 121 -2.26 -9.47 -15.61
C TYR A 121 -1.07 -10.42 -15.74
N PRO A 122 -1.27 -11.66 -16.21
CA PRO A 122 -0.18 -12.60 -16.43
C PRO A 122 0.68 -12.13 -17.63
N ILE A 123 1.99 -12.06 -17.45
CA ILE A 123 2.91 -11.75 -18.55
C ILE A 123 2.95 -12.96 -19.50
N PRO A 124 2.65 -12.78 -20.79
CA PRO A 124 2.68 -13.89 -21.75
C PRO A 124 4.09 -14.51 -21.84
N TYR A 125 4.16 -15.84 -21.93
CA TYR A 125 5.43 -16.58 -22.02
C TYR A 125 6.29 -16.15 -23.24
N ASN A 126 5.66 -15.72 -24.33
CA ASN A 126 6.33 -15.28 -25.56
C ASN A 126 6.44 -13.76 -25.68
N GLN A 127 6.31 -13.02 -24.59
CA GLN A 127 6.44 -11.56 -24.57
C GLN A 127 7.86 -11.16 -25.04
N ARG A 128 7.94 -10.24 -26.00
CA ARG A 128 9.22 -9.70 -26.46
C ARG A 128 9.68 -8.58 -25.54
N TYR A 129 10.96 -8.53 -25.26
CA TYR A 129 11.55 -7.49 -24.41
C TYR A 129 11.50 -6.10 -25.08
N SER A 130 11.56 -6.04 -26.41
CA SER A 130 11.43 -4.79 -27.18
C SER A 130 10.06 -4.13 -27.09
N ASP A 131 9.02 -4.91 -26.74
CA ASP A 131 7.65 -4.45 -26.81
C ASP A 131 7.18 -4.00 -25.41
N THR A 132 6.54 -2.84 -25.34
CA THR A 132 5.90 -2.40 -24.10
C THR A 132 4.61 -3.18 -23.88
N ILE A 133 4.48 -3.81 -22.72
CA ILE A 133 3.26 -4.45 -22.27
C ILE A 133 2.27 -3.34 -21.91
N LYS A 134 1.18 -3.22 -22.65
CA LYS A 134 0.12 -2.22 -22.41
C LYS A 134 -1.08 -2.90 -21.76
N ILE A 135 -1.48 -2.37 -20.62
CA ILE A 135 -2.57 -2.91 -19.81
C ILE A 135 -3.56 -1.78 -19.56
N ASP A 136 -4.83 -1.99 -19.93
CA ASP A 136 -5.92 -1.10 -19.55
C ASP A 136 -6.75 -1.79 -18.47
N VAL A 137 -6.75 -1.24 -17.26
CA VAL A 137 -7.51 -1.77 -16.12
C VAL A 137 -8.91 -1.14 -16.01
N GLY A 138 -9.24 -0.22 -16.91
CA GLY A 138 -10.51 0.50 -16.87
C GLY A 138 -10.69 1.31 -15.58
N THR A 139 -11.84 1.20 -14.95
CA THR A 139 -12.11 1.81 -13.63
C THR A 139 -12.04 0.73 -12.55
N LEU A 140 -11.15 0.92 -11.58
CA LEU A 140 -10.91 -0.01 -10.49
C LEU A 140 -11.12 0.69 -9.15
N ASN A 141 -12.02 0.17 -8.31
CA ASN A 141 -12.11 0.59 -6.91
C ASN A 141 -10.95 -0.06 -6.14
N VAL A 142 -10.10 0.78 -5.59
CA VAL A 142 -8.90 0.36 -4.84
C VAL A 142 -8.96 0.83 -3.38
N GLY A 143 -10.16 1.19 -2.88
CA GLY A 143 -10.35 1.70 -1.53
C GLY A 143 -10.10 0.66 -0.42
N MET A 144 -9.83 1.15 0.79
CA MET A 144 -9.63 0.29 1.96
C MET A 144 -10.86 -0.57 2.24
N PHE A 145 -12.05 0.03 2.27
CA PHE A 145 -13.28 -0.71 2.52
C PHE A 145 -13.55 -1.76 1.44
N GLY A 146 -13.37 -1.40 0.17
CA GLY A 146 -13.49 -2.34 -0.96
C GLY A 146 -12.58 -3.56 -0.78
N SER A 147 -11.34 -3.33 -0.36
CA SER A 147 -10.38 -4.41 -0.08
C SER A 147 -10.81 -5.28 1.12
N ILE A 148 -11.25 -4.66 2.23
CA ILE A 148 -11.78 -5.39 3.39
C ILE A 148 -12.98 -6.23 2.98
N ASN A 149 -13.92 -5.63 2.25
CA ASN A 149 -15.13 -6.33 1.79
C ASN A 149 -14.77 -7.53 0.91
N GLN A 150 -13.94 -7.34 -0.10
CA GLN A 150 -13.55 -8.39 -1.03
C GLN A 150 -12.76 -9.53 -0.36
N PHE A 151 -11.75 -9.21 0.45
CA PHE A 151 -10.81 -10.22 0.94
C PHE A 151 -11.19 -10.80 2.30
N ILE A 152 -11.96 -10.08 3.10
CA ILE A 152 -12.35 -10.52 4.45
C ILE A 152 -13.81 -10.92 4.50
N PHE A 153 -14.74 -10.03 4.11
CA PHE A 153 -16.16 -10.37 4.25
C PHE A 153 -16.60 -11.40 3.22
N GLN A 154 -16.11 -11.30 1.97
CA GLN A 154 -16.41 -12.24 0.88
C GLN A 154 -15.27 -13.24 0.61
N GLY A 155 -14.14 -13.11 1.29
CA GLY A 155 -12.94 -13.89 1.05
C GLY A 155 -13.14 -15.39 1.34
N THR A 156 -12.42 -16.25 0.63
CA THR A 156 -12.57 -17.71 0.77
C THR A 156 -12.10 -18.25 2.12
N GLY A 157 -11.16 -17.58 2.79
CA GLY A 157 -10.59 -18.02 4.06
C GLY A 157 -11.39 -17.54 5.27
N THR A 158 -11.71 -16.27 5.34
CA THR A 158 -12.49 -15.68 6.44
C THR A 158 -13.98 -15.77 6.20
N ASN A 159 -14.44 -15.40 5.01
CA ASN A 159 -15.83 -15.50 4.53
C ASN A 159 -16.89 -15.14 5.60
N CYS A 160 -16.81 -13.93 6.13
CA CYS A 160 -17.71 -13.48 7.20
C CYS A 160 -19.19 -13.51 6.75
N ALA A 161 -19.46 -13.20 5.48
CA ALA A 161 -20.80 -13.23 4.91
C ALA A 161 -21.44 -14.62 4.91
N ARG A 162 -20.67 -15.70 5.09
CA ARG A 162 -21.24 -17.07 5.23
C ARG A 162 -22.15 -17.18 6.45
N CYS A 163 -21.84 -16.49 7.53
CA CYS A 163 -22.63 -16.49 8.76
C CYS A 163 -23.40 -15.19 8.96
N HIS A 164 -22.95 -14.10 8.32
CA HIS A 164 -23.52 -12.77 8.42
C HIS A 164 -24.08 -12.33 7.07
N SER A 165 -25.25 -12.82 6.70
CA SER A 165 -25.97 -12.48 5.47
C SER A 165 -27.46 -12.33 5.74
N ALA A 166 -28.21 -11.80 4.77
CA ALA A 166 -29.65 -11.68 4.87
C ALA A 166 -30.35 -13.04 5.08
N GLU A 167 -29.79 -14.13 4.56
CA GLU A 167 -30.28 -15.51 4.71
C GLU A 167 -29.91 -16.13 6.07
N ARG A 168 -28.83 -15.64 6.68
CA ARG A 168 -28.29 -16.08 7.98
C ARG A 168 -27.86 -14.86 8.79
N PRO A 169 -28.81 -14.07 9.30
CA PRO A 169 -28.49 -12.80 9.94
C PRO A 169 -28.01 -12.99 11.38
N THR A 170 -26.92 -13.78 11.57
CA THR A 170 -26.30 -13.92 12.89
C THR A 170 -25.97 -12.54 13.43
N ALA A 171 -26.43 -12.23 14.64
CA ALA A 171 -26.32 -10.92 15.27
C ALA A 171 -26.97 -9.78 14.42
N ASN A 172 -27.98 -10.10 13.64
CA ASN A 172 -28.68 -9.16 12.76
C ASN A 172 -27.69 -8.31 11.92
N LEU A 173 -26.62 -8.96 11.44
CA LEU A 173 -25.52 -8.36 10.69
C LEU A 173 -25.47 -8.96 9.29
N ASP A 174 -25.59 -8.12 8.27
CA ASP A 174 -25.45 -8.49 6.86
C ASP A 174 -24.13 -7.94 6.31
N LEU A 175 -23.18 -8.84 6.11
CA LEU A 175 -21.86 -8.56 5.52
C LEU A 175 -21.74 -8.96 4.05
N THR A 176 -22.87 -9.18 3.37
CA THR A 176 -22.85 -9.34 1.91
C THR A 176 -22.31 -8.08 1.24
N ALA A 177 -21.75 -8.23 0.04
CA ALA A 177 -20.98 -7.16 -0.62
C ALA A 177 -21.73 -5.83 -0.72
N ALA A 178 -23.05 -5.88 -0.98
CA ALA A 178 -23.87 -4.69 -1.15
C ALA A 178 -24.34 -4.05 0.19
N HIS A 179 -24.29 -4.79 1.29
CA HIS A 179 -24.91 -4.35 2.55
C HIS A 179 -23.90 -4.12 3.69
N ALA A 180 -22.67 -4.64 3.55
CA ALA A 180 -21.68 -4.65 4.61
C ALA A 180 -21.41 -3.26 5.19
N TYR A 181 -21.26 -2.24 4.35
CA TYR A 181 -20.98 -0.87 4.79
C TYR A 181 -22.08 -0.34 5.71
N ASN A 182 -23.31 -0.37 5.22
CA ASN A 182 -24.47 0.16 5.95
C ASN A 182 -24.82 -0.66 7.20
N SER A 183 -24.52 -1.96 7.19
CA SER A 183 -24.70 -2.83 8.35
C SER A 183 -23.66 -2.62 9.44
N LEU A 184 -22.52 -2.03 9.11
CA LEU A 184 -21.40 -1.81 10.04
C LEU A 184 -21.33 -0.38 10.57
N VAL A 185 -21.27 0.61 9.66
CA VAL A 185 -20.93 1.98 10.03
C VAL A 185 -22.09 2.67 10.72
N ASN A 186 -21.82 3.18 11.94
CA ASN A 186 -22.81 3.83 12.81
C ASN A 186 -24.02 2.95 13.21
N ALA A 187 -23.96 1.64 12.97
CA ALA A 187 -25.01 0.70 13.35
C ALA A 187 -24.76 0.16 14.78
N PRO A 188 -25.79 0.04 15.63
CA PRO A 188 -25.64 -0.51 16.98
C PRO A 188 -25.27 -2.01 16.93
N ALA A 189 -24.42 -2.45 17.85
CA ALA A 189 -24.09 -3.86 18.00
C ALA A 189 -25.24 -4.60 18.72
N GLU A 190 -25.64 -5.77 18.21
CA GLU A 190 -26.73 -6.53 18.84
C GLU A 190 -26.32 -7.07 20.22
N LYS A 191 -25.07 -7.50 20.37
CA LYS A 191 -24.58 -8.09 21.64
C LYS A 191 -24.17 -7.06 22.68
N ASP A 192 -23.95 -5.82 22.27
CA ASP A 192 -23.72 -4.66 23.13
C ASP A 192 -24.34 -3.41 22.50
N PRO A 193 -25.66 -3.17 22.70
CA PRO A 193 -26.34 -2.02 22.07
C PRO A 193 -25.82 -0.65 22.51
N SER A 194 -24.99 -0.58 23.55
CA SER A 194 -24.32 0.66 23.96
C SER A 194 -23.15 1.03 23.04
N LYS A 195 -22.70 0.12 22.19
CA LYS A 195 -21.61 0.29 21.24
C LYS A 195 -22.11 0.27 19.80
N LEU A 196 -21.40 1.02 18.94
CA LEU A 196 -21.55 0.91 17.50
C LEU A 196 -20.68 -0.25 16.98
N ARG A 197 -21.16 -0.94 15.97
CA ARG A 197 -20.37 -1.97 15.26
C ARG A 197 -19.09 -1.37 14.72
N VAL A 198 -19.19 -0.24 14.01
CA VAL A 198 -18.08 0.60 13.59
C VAL A 198 -18.39 2.04 13.97
N LYS A 199 -17.56 2.62 14.81
CA LYS A 199 -17.61 4.03 15.21
C LYS A 199 -16.52 4.76 14.40
N PRO A 200 -16.88 5.54 13.38
CA PRO A 200 -15.90 6.24 12.57
C PRO A 200 -14.93 7.09 13.40
N GLY A 201 -13.64 6.91 13.18
CA GLY A 201 -12.59 7.62 13.91
C GLY A 201 -12.17 6.98 15.25
N ASP A 202 -12.78 5.84 15.63
CA ASP A 202 -12.49 5.20 16.92
C ASP A 202 -12.56 3.67 16.80
N ALA A 203 -11.44 3.05 16.41
CA ALA A 203 -11.38 1.60 16.25
C ALA A 203 -11.52 0.88 17.60
N GLU A 204 -10.85 1.35 18.64
CA GLU A 204 -10.91 0.76 19.98
C GLU A 204 -12.33 0.84 20.60
N GLY A 205 -13.07 1.87 20.25
CA GLY A 205 -14.48 2.03 20.64
C GLY A 205 -15.47 1.27 19.73
N SER A 206 -15.00 0.62 18.66
CA SER A 206 -15.80 -0.14 17.70
C SER A 206 -15.96 -1.59 18.12
N PHE A 207 -17.20 -2.09 18.19
CA PHE A 207 -17.47 -3.47 18.60
C PHE A 207 -16.88 -4.49 17.62
N LEU A 208 -16.89 -4.20 16.31
CA LEU A 208 -16.25 -5.05 15.30
C LEU A 208 -14.79 -5.28 15.63
N TYR A 209 -14.01 -4.20 15.86
CA TYR A 209 -12.58 -4.30 16.09
C TYR A 209 -12.29 -5.10 17.37
N LYS A 210 -13.00 -4.82 18.45
CA LYS A 210 -12.90 -5.60 19.69
C LYS A 210 -13.12 -7.09 19.46
N VAL A 211 -14.19 -7.47 18.75
CA VAL A 211 -14.55 -8.88 18.51
C VAL A 211 -13.48 -9.63 17.72
N ILE A 212 -12.88 -8.99 16.72
CA ILE A 212 -11.90 -9.64 15.84
C ILE A 212 -10.46 -9.58 16.39
N SER A 213 -10.13 -8.62 17.28
CA SER A 213 -8.78 -8.47 17.84
C SER A 213 -8.62 -9.16 19.19
N GLU A 214 -9.59 -9.02 20.09
CA GLU A 214 -9.51 -9.50 21.46
C GLU A 214 -10.55 -10.58 21.77
N GLY A 215 -11.64 -10.61 21.02
CA GLY A 215 -12.82 -11.40 21.31
C GLY A 215 -13.78 -10.71 22.28
N ASP A 216 -14.94 -11.32 22.46
CA ASP A 216 -15.94 -10.89 23.44
C ASP A 216 -16.73 -12.12 23.94
N GLU A 217 -16.84 -12.26 25.26
CA GLU A 217 -17.48 -13.42 25.89
C GLU A 217 -18.98 -13.57 25.58
N ASN A 218 -19.66 -12.46 25.20
CA ASN A 218 -21.07 -12.46 24.82
C ASN A 218 -21.27 -12.89 23.35
N VAL A 219 -20.17 -13.04 22.60
CA VAL A 219 -20.18 -13.52 21.22
C VAL A 219 -19.91 -15.03 21.22
N GLY A 220 -20.90 -15.82 20.83
CA GLY A 220 -20.84 -17.30 20.93
C GLY A 220 -19.81 -17.99 20.02
N TYR A 221 -19.05 -17.22 19.21
CA TYR A 221 -17.98 -17.72 18.34
C TYR A 221 -16.77 -16.80 18.40
N SER A 222 -15.59 -17.39 18.56
CA SER A 222 -14.34 -16.60 18.57
C SER A 222 -13.90 -16.26 17.15
N HIS A 223 -13.78 -14.96 16.87
CA HIS A 223 -13.33 -14.46 15.58
C HIS A 223 -11.82 -14.16 15.53
N VAL A 224 -11.16 -14.11 16.69
CA VAL A 224 -9.72 -13.77 16.81
C VAL A 224 -8.85 -14.71 15.98
N GLY A 225 -9.16 -16.01 16.01
CA GLY A 225 -8.40 -17.03 15.25
C GLY A 225 -8.39 -16.84 13.74
N LEU A 226 -9.32 -16.04 13.18
CA LEU A 226 -9.37 -15.77 11.74
C LEU A 226 -8.25 -14.81 11.27
N PHE A 227 -7.60 -14.09 12.18
CA PHE A 227 -6.59 -13.07 11.89
C PHE A 227 -5.20 -13.42 12.44
N THR A 228 -4.93 -14.69 12.72
CA THR A 228 -3.66 -15.13 13.31
C THR A 228 -2.60 -15.56 12.30
N ASP A 229 -2.99 -15.89 11.06
CA ASP A 229 -2.04 -16.27 10.03
C ASP A 229 -1.50 -15.07 9.24
N ASP A 230 -0.37 -15.27 8.57
CA ASP A 230 0.33 -14.23 7.80
C ASP A 230 -0.47 -13.67 6.61
N THR A 231 -1.54 -14.35 6.19
CA THR A 231 -2.41 -13.92 5.09
C THR A 231 -3.42 -12.89 5.58
N TYR A 232 -4.03 -13.14 6.75
CA TYR A 232 -5.15 -12.34 7.24
C TYR A 232 -4.76 -11.37 8.35
N ALA A 233 -3.68 -11.62 9.10
CA ALA A 233 -3.19 -10.72 10.16
C ALA A 233 -3.01 -9.25 9.68
N PRO A 234 -2.48 -8.95 8.49
CA PRO A 234 -2.37 -7.59 7.98
C PRO A 234 -3.73 -6.87 7.84
N PHE A 235 -4.81 -7.62 7.63
CA PHE A 235 -6.14 -7.03 7.50
C PHE A 235 -6.71 -6.52 8.81
N LEU A 236 -6.24 -7.03 9.96
CA LEU A 236 -6.61 -6.46 11.26
C LEU A 236 -6.13 -5.00 11.35
N ASP A 237 -4.88 -4.74 10.93
CA ASP A 237 -4.32 -3.38 10.87
C ASP A 237 -5.05 -2.51 9.85
N ILE A 238 -5.42 -3.08 8.68
CA ILE A 238 -6.16 -2.37 7.63
C ILE A 238 -7.56 -1.99 8.12
N ILE A 239 -8.26 -2.90 8.82
CA ILE A 239 -9.57 -2.62 9.42
C ILE A 239 -9.45 -1.52 10.47
N LYS A 240 -8.43 -1.60 11.34
CA LYS A 240 -8.14 -0.54 12.33
C LYS A 240 -7.91 0.80 11.64
N ALA A 241 -7.03 0.84 10.65
CA ALA A 241 -6.71 2.07 9.92
C ALA A 241 -7.91 2.64 9.15
N TRP A 242 -8.76 1.79 8.59
CA TRP A 242 -10.01 2.19 7.95
C TRP A 242 -10.96 2.88 8.93
N ILE A 243 -11.17 2.26 10.11
CA ILE A 243 -12.06 2.81 11.14
C ILE A 243 -11.49 4.15 11.66
N ASP A 244 -10.22 4.19 12.05
CA ASP A 244 -9.54 5.39 12.57
C ASP A 244 -9.46 6.51 11.51
N GLY A 245 -9.45 6.15 10.23
CA GLY A 245 -9.52 7.05 9.10
C GLY A 245 -10.91 7.64 8.81
N GLY A 246 -11.92 7.29 9.62
CA GLY A 246 -13.30 7.77 9.50
C GLY A 246 -14.23 6.79 8.79
N ALA A 247 -13.82 5.53 8.62
CA ALA A 247 -14.62 4.43 8.05
C ALA A 247 -15.31 4.80 6.73
N LYS A 248 -14.57 5.39 5.78
CA LYS A 248 -15.12 5.76 4.46
C LYS A 248 -15.38 4.53 3.60
N GLU A 249 -16.41 4.62 2.74
CA GLU A 249 -16.74 3.61 1.74
C GLU A 249 -15.76 3.60 0.57
#